data_5144d11d92491a9939d6c8385b8ff382
#
_entry.id   5144d11d92491a9939d6c8385b8ff382
#
_cell.length_a   1.000
_cell.length_b   1.000
_cell.length_c   1.000
_cell.angle_alpha   90.00
_cell.angle_beta   90.00
_cell.angle_gamma   90.00
#
_symmetry.space_group_name_H-M   'P 1'
#
loop_
_entity.id
_entity.type
_entity.pdbx_description
1 polymer ?
#
loop_
_entity_poly.entity_id
_entity_poly.type
_entity_poly.pdbx_seq_one_letter_code
_entity_poly.pdbx_strand_id
1 'polypeptide(L)'
;MNRRAFIGTVAGGLLAAPLAAEAQQAAKVARIGWLALNLAAAPQVPEAFRQGLRDLGYVEGRNVVIEHRDAEGKPERLPALAAELVGLKVDVIVAAGAPHALAAKQATKTIPIVFASGSSDPVTDGLVTSLARPGGNVTGLTGLGPGLVGKCLEQLTQAVPGVTRVDALWQPGAVGKRTEEEMLKGAEVAARALGVRLQFVEARGPADFDRAFSDMTRVHTGALTVLPSAMFFNERRRLVDLAAKTRLPAVYPGREFVEAGGLMAYGPNLADLFRRAATYVDKILKGAKPADLPIEQPTKFELVVNLKTAKALGLTIPPSLLGRADEVIQ
;
A
#
# COMPACT_ATOMS: atom_id res chain seq x y z
N MET A 1 -32.96 75.31 39.84
CA MET A 1 -33.32 73.93 39.44
C MET A 1 -32.09 73.28 38.90
N ASN A 2 -31.65 72.19 39.55
CA ASN A 2 -30.30 71.61 39.49
C ASN A 2 -29.98 70.76 38.22
N ARG A 3 -28.93 71.19 37.52
CA ARG A 3 -28.34 70.49 36.34
C ARG A 3 -27.44 69.30 36.73
N ARG A 4 -27.60 68.69 37.90
CA ARG A 4 -26.67 67.69 38.44
C ARG A 4 -27.24 66.24 38.50
N ALA A 5 -28.43 65.99 38.00
CA ALA A 5 -29.09 64.70 38.11
C ALA A 5 -29.17 63.91 36.80
N PHE A 6 -28.45 64.27 35.72
CA PHE A 6 -28.58 63.61 34.42
C PHE A 6 -27.30 62.94 33.90
N ILE A 7 -26.25 62.83 34.69
CA ILE A 7 -24.97 62.27 34.25
C ILE A 7 -24.69 60.83 34.89
N GLY A 8 -25.63 60.35 35.74
CA GLY A 8 -25.40 59.12 36.52
C GLY A 8 -25.88 57.77 35.88
N THR A 9 -26.54 57.75 34.71
CA THR A 9 -27.27 56.58 34.25
C THR A 9 -26.79 56.07 32.89
N VAL A 10 -25.70 56.55 32.27
CA VAL A 10 -25.21 56.09 30.96
C VAL A 10 -23.86 55.36 31.04
N ALA A 11 -23.21 55.31 32.22
CA ALA A 11 -21.91 54.69 32.38
C ALA A 11 -21.93 53.23 32.84
N GLY A 12 -23.12 52.62 33.01
CA GLY A 12 -23.26 51.20 33.48
C GLY A 12 -23.59 50.15 32.39
N GLY A 13 -23.79 50.56 31.15
CA GLY A 13 -24.33 49.71 30.09
C GLY A 13 -23.35 49.19 29.04
N LEU A 14 -22.06 49.46 29.11
CA LEU A 14 -21.08 49.17 28.03
C LEU A 14 -19.99 48.15 28.37
N LEU A 15 -20.13 47.38 29.45
CA LEU A 15 -19.18 46.30 29.83
C LEU A 15 -19.80 44.91 29.85
N ALA A 16 -20.96 44.71 29.26
CA ALA A 16 -21.47 43.41 28.91
C ALA A 16 -21.19 43.14 27.43
N ALA A 17 -19.92 43.19 27.01
CA ALA A 17 -19.50 42.54 25.76
C ALA A 17 -19.82 41.04 25.93
N PRO A 18 -20.47 40.41 24.97
CA PRO A 18 -20.76 38.99 25.07
C PRO A 18 -19.44 38.20 24.99
N LEU A 19 -18.97 37.76 26.14
CA LEU A 19 -18.03 36.62 26.26
C LEU A 19 -18.73 35.30 25.90
N ALA A 20 -19.71 35.35 25.02
CA ALA A 20 -20.50 34.22 24.61
C ALA A 20 -20.56 34.14 23.10
N ALA A 21 -19.52 33.67 22.48
CA ALA A 21 -19.62 32.93 21.22
C ALA A 21 -18.26 32.44 20.72
N GLU A 22 -17.33 32.08 21.56
CA GLU A 22 -16.55 30.88 21.29
C GLU A 22 -17.31 29.70 21.88
N ALA A 23 -18.56 29.51 21.46
CA ALA A 23 -19.14 28.19 21.43
C ALA A 23 -18.19 27.43 20.51
N GLN A 24 -17.25 26.70 21.12
CA GLN A 24 -16.53 25.62 20.47
C GLN A 24 -17.57 24.86 19.64
N GLN A 25 -17.63 25.15 18.32
CA GLN A 25 -18.23 24.20 17.40
C GLN A 25 -17.56 22.90 17.77
N ALA A 26 -18.30 21.98 18.40
CA ALA A 26 -17.81 20.69 18.78
C ALA A 26 -17.11 20.16 17.54
N ALA A 27 -15.77 20.11 17.57
CA ALA A 27 -14.97 19.86 16.41
C ALA A 27 -15.50 18.55 15.82
N LYS A 28 -16.07 18.63 14.62
CA LYS A 28 -16.70 17.46 13.97
C LYS A 28 -15.70 16.32 14.00
N VAL A 29 -16.00 15.26 14.72
CA VAL A 29 -15.16 14.06 14.76
C VAL A 29 -15.14 13.48 13.34
N ALA A 30 -13.97 13.51 12.70
CA ALA A 30 -13.80 13.00 11.35
C ALA A 30 -13.97 11.48 11.35
N ARG A 31 -14.68 10.94 10.37
CA ARG A 31 -14.89 9.51 10.23
C ARG A 31 -14.17 8.99 9.00
N ILE A 32 -13.16 8.15 9.19
CA ILE A 32 -12.35 7.54 8.14
C ILE A 32 -12.79 6.08 7.98
N GLY A 33 -13.18 5.68 6.77
CA GLY A 33 -13.39 4.28 6.43
C GLY A 33 -12.07 3.64 6.00
N TRP A 34 -11.69 2.52 6.59
CA TRP A 34 -10.55 1.73 6.19
C TRP A 34 -11.01 0.41 5.57
N LEU A 35 -10.74 0.23 4.27
CA LEU A 35 -11.08 -0.98 3.53
C LEU A 35 -9.84 -1.82 3.30
N ALA A 36 -9.78 -3.02 3.87
CA ALA A 36 -8.64 -3.94 3.82
C ALA A 36 -9.02 -5.33 3.36
N LEU A 37 -8.04 -6.08 2.84
CA LEU A 37 -8.22 -7.50 2.53
C LEU A 37 -8.01 -8.37 3.76
N ASN A 38 -6.98 -8.10 4.58
CA ASN A 38 -6.68 -8.81 5.82
C ASN A 38 -5.80 -7.93 6.73
N LEU A 39 -6.42 -7.32 7.73
CA LEU A 39 -5.72 -6.45 8.68
C LEU A 39 -4.74 -7.21 9.57
N ALA A 40 -5.08 -8.44 9.95
CA ALA A 40 -4.25 -9.26 10.84
C ALA A 40 -2.91 -9.65 10.20
N ALA A 41 -2.87 -9.78 8.86
CA ALA A 41 -1.66 -10.15 8.14
C ALA A 41 -0.65 -8.99 8.01
N ALA A 42 -1.10 -7.74 8.14
CA ALA A 42 -0.27 -6.55 7.94
C ALA A 42 -0.52 -5.47 9.02
N PRO A 43 -0.37 -5.76 10.32
CA PRO A 43 -0.71 -4.81 11.38
C PRO A 43 0.13 -3.53 11.36
N GLN A 44 1.33 -3.57 10.78
CA GLN A 44 2.21 -2.41 10.61
C GLN A 44 1.64 -1.36 9.66
N VAL A 45 0.79 -1.75 8.70
CA VAL A 45 0.22 -0.84 7.70
C VAL A 45 -0.79 0.14 8.32
N PRO A 46 -1.86 -0.32 9.00
CA PRO A 46 -2.75 0.61 9.69
C PRO A 46 -2.04 1.37 10.81
N GLU A 47 -1.01 0.81 11.45
CA GLU A 47 -0.26 1.52 12.49
C GLU A 47 0.57 2.67 11.89
N ALA A 48 1.23 2.46 10.75
CA ALA A 48 1.94 3.53 10.04
C ALA A 48 0.99 4.67 9.62
N PHE A 49 -0.21 4.33 9.16
CA PHE A 49 -1.25 5.32 8.85
C PHE A 49 -1.71 6.09 10.10
N ARG A 50 -1.97 5.38 11.23
CA ARG A 50 -2.30 6.05 12.51
C ARG A 50 -1.17 6.96 12.97
N GLN A 51 0.09 6.56 12.79
CA GLN A 51 1.22 7.42 13.12
C GLN A 51 1.20 8.69 12.26
N GLY A 52 0.96 8.56 10.94
CA GLY A 52 0.80 9.73 10.06
C GLY A 52 -0.34 10.65 10.49
N LEU A 53 -1.46 10.10 10.95
CA LEU A 53 -2.56 10.87 11.51
C LEU A 53 -2.16 11.59 12.81
N ARG A 54 -1.46 10.92 13.72
CA ARG A 54 -0.95 11.54 14.98
C ARG A 54 -0.01 12.71 14.70
N ASP A 55 0.88 12.55 13.74
CA ASP A 55 1.83 13.60 13.32
C ASP A 55 1.10 14.87 12.80
N LEU A 56 -0.13 14.70 12.31
CA LEU A 56 -1.02 15.75 11.80
C LEU A 56 -2.03 16.27 12.86
N GLY A 57 -1.94 15.78 14.11
CA GLY A 57 -2.79 16.20 15.23
C GLY A 57 -4.12 15.45 15.35
N TYR A 58 -4.31 14.34 14.58
CA TYR A 58 -5.48 13.49 14.75
C TYR A 58 -5.24 12.44 15.82
N VAL A 59 -6.20 12.30 16.73
CA VAL A 59 -6.18 11.33 17.84
C VAL A 59 -7.45 10.50 17.77
N GLU A 60 -7.31 9.20 17.54
CA GLU A 60 -8.44 8.27 17.45
C GLU A 60 -9.24 8.27 18.76
N GLY A 61 -10.57 8.32 18.66
CA GLY A 61 -11.49 8.47 19.79
C GLY A 61 -11.67 9.90 20.31
N ARG A 62 -10.86 10.88 19.85
CA ARG A 62 -10.98 12.30 20.24
C ARG A 62 -11.53 13.17 19.10
N ASN A 63 -10.84 13.20 17.97
CA ASN A 63 -11.19 14.03 16.81
C ASN A 63 -11.24 13.25 15.49
N VAL A 64 -10.93 11.95 15.53
CA VAL A 64 -11.06 11.03 14.41
C VAL A 64 -11.54 9.66 14.91
N VAL A 65 -12.35 8.99 14.08
CA VAL A 65 -12.75 7.57 14.24
C VAL A 65 -12.38 6.84 12.97
N ILE A 66 -11.78 5.65 13.08
CA ILE A 66 -11.44 4.78 11.96
C ILE A 66 -12.38 3.58 11.96
N GLU A 67 -13.25 3.53 10.96
CA GLU A 67 -14.20 2.43 10.72
C GLU A 67 -13.54 1.35 9.88
N HIS A 68 -13.08 0.29 10.49
CA HIS A 68 -12.41 -0.81 9.79
C HIS A 68 -13.43 -1.74 9.13
N ARG A 69 -13.15 -2.11 7.86
CA ARG A 69 -13.82 -3.18 7.14
C ARG A 69 -12.77 -4.12 6.57
N ASP A 70 -12.77 -5.33 7.07
CA ASP A 70 -11.79 -6.38 6.74
C ASP A 70 -12.49 -7.50 5.96
N ALA A 71 -11.97 -7.80 4.78
CA ALA A 71 -12.46 -8.89 3.96
C ALA A 71 -11.99 -10.28 4.45
N GLU A 72 -11.11 -10.34 5.46
CA GLU A 72 -10.60 -11.59 6.05
C GLU A 72 -9.96 -12.52 5.00
N GLY A 73 -9.25 -11.93 4.03
CA GLY A 73 -8.62 -12.64 2.93
C GLY A 73 -9.55 -13.03 1.78
N LYS A 74 -10.83 -12.59 1.79
CA LYS A 74 -11.86 -12.94 0.80
C LYS A 74 -12.18 -11.73 -0.08
N PRO A 75 -11.55 -11.58 -1.26
CA PRO A 75 -11.72 -10.40 -2.12
C PRO A 75 -13.17 -10.15 -2.56
N GLU A 76 -13.96 -11.21 -2.69
CA GLU A 76 -15.38 -11.16 -3.06
C GLU A 76 -16.26 -10.40 -2.05
N ARG A 77 -15.77 -10.17 -0.83
CA ARG A 77 -16.46 -9.39 0.21
C ARG A 77 -16.28 -7.87 0.03
N LEU A 78 -15.26 -7.44 -0.71
CA LEU A 78 -14.91 -6.02 -0.83
C LEU A 78 -16.06 -5.12 -1.30
N PRO A 79 -16.90 -5.50 -2.28
CA PRO A 79 -18.03 -4.66 -2.70
C PRO A 79 -19.05 -4.42 -1.59
N ALA A 80 -19.41 -5.45 -0.82
CA ALA A 80 -20.36 -5.33 0.30
C ALA A 80 -19.78 -4.45 1.43
N LEU A 81 -18.51 -4.66 1.78
CA LEU A 81 -17.82 -3.89 2.81
C LEU A 81 -17.63 -2.41 2.41
N ALA A 82 -17.39 -2.12 1.12
CA ALA A 82 -17.35 -0.76 0.62
C ALA A 82 -18.73 -0.09 0.74
N ALA A 83 -19.83 -0.80 0.42
CA ALA A 83 -21.19 -0.30 0.58
C ALA A 83 -21.54 -0.03 2.07
N GLU A 84 -21.05 -0.84 3.00
CA GLU A 84 -21.21 -0.58 4.45
C GLU A 84 -20.54 0.75 4.84
N LEU A 85 -19.30 1.01 4.40
CA LEU A 85 -18.60 2.26 4.68
C LEU A 85 -19.37 3.47 4.11
N VAL A 86 -19.95 3.33 2.93
CA VAL A 86 -20.82 4.35 2.33
C VAL A 86 -22.07 4.57 3.20
N GLY A 87 -22.70 3.51 3.68
CA GLY A 87 -23.86 3.57 4.59
C GLY A 87 -23.55 4.26 5.93
N LEU A 88 -22.33 4.13 6.44
CA LEU A 88 -21.82 4.83 7.62
C LEU A 88 -21.55 6.33 7.38
N LYS A 89 -21.64 6.80 6.12
CA LYS A 89 -21.39 8.18 5.73
C LYS A 89 -20.02 8.68 6.20
N VAL A 90 -18.98 7.86 5.98
CA VAL A 90 -17.60 8.25 6.31
C VAL A 90 -17.19 9.49 5.49
N ASP A 91 -16.31 10.32 6.05
CA ASP A 91 -15.82 11.53 5.37
C ASP A 91 -14.80 11.22 4.26
N VAL A 92 -14.08 10.09 4.40
CA VAL A 92 -13.10 9.59 3.42
C VAL A 92 -12.92 8.09 3.57
N ILE A 93 -12.69 7.39 2.47
CA ILE A 93 -12.34 5.95 2.45
C ILE A 93 -10.87 5.81 2.11
N VAL A 94 -10.11 5.11 2.96
CA VAL A 94 -8.74 4.66 2.66
C VAL A 94 -8.81 3.24 2.09
N ALA A 95 -8.33 3.08 0.86
CA ALA A 95 -8.36 1.83 0.11
C ALA A 95 -6.94 1.26 -0.02
N ALA A 96 -6.66 0.16 0.69
CA ALA A 96 -5.34 -0.44 0.78
C ALA A 96 -5.05 -1.40 -0.40
N GLY A 97 -5.12 -0.88 -1.64
CA GLY A 97 -4.85 -1.63 -2.86
C GLY A 97 -5.84 -1.38 -3.99
N ALA A 98 -5.52 -1.81 -5.23
CA ALA A 98 -6.35 -1.57 -6.40
C ALA A 98 -7.74 -2.23 -6.32
N PRO A 99 -7.89 -3.50 -5.95
CA PRO A 99 -9.22 -4.12 -5.82
C PRO A 99 -10.11 -3.38 -4.81
N HIS A 100 -9.53 -2.89 -3.71
CA HIS A 100 -10.23 -2.10 -2.69
C HIS A 100 -10.70 -0.76 -3.25
N ALA A 101 -9.81 -0.04 -3.96
CA ALA A 101 -10.13 1.23 -4.57
C ALA A 101 -11.20 1.10 -5.65
N LEU A 102 -11.17 0.02 -6.45
CA LEU A 102 -12.20 -0.29 -7.45
C LEU A 102 -13.55 -0.55 -6.78
N ALA A 103 -13.59 -1.36 -5.73
CA ALA A 103 -14.82 -1.63 -4.97
C ALA A 103 -15.38 -0.35 -4.35
N ALA A 104 -14.55 0.48 -3.71
CA ALA A 104 -14.98 1.76 -3.17
C ALA A 104 -15.47 2.74 -4.26
N LYS A 105 -14.79 2.83 -5.41
CA LYS A 105 -15.18 3.68 -6.54
C LYS A 105 -16.52 3.25 -7.17
N GLN A 106 -16.82 1.95 -7.16
CA GLN A 106 -18.11 1.43 -7.60
C GLN A 106 -19.23 1.78 -6.60
N ALA A 107 -18.94 1.68 -5.29
CA ALA A 107 -19.92 1.94 -4.24
C ALA A 107 -20.27 3.42 -4.06
N THR A 108 -19.37 4.36 -4.39
CA THR A 108 -19.62 5.80 -4.23
C THR A 108 -18.96 6.63 -5.33
N LYS A 109 -19.63 7.76 -5.69
CA LYS A 109 -19.09 8.78 -6.60
C LYS A 109 -18.77 10.09 -5.88
N THR A 110 -19.14 10.21 -4.61
CA THR A 110 -19.07 11.45 -3.83
C THR A 110 -18.13 11.38 -2.65
N ILE A 111 -18.07 10.24 -1.93
CA ILE A 111 -17.12 10.09 -0.83
C ILE A 111 -15.71 10.03 -1.40
N PRO A 112 -14.78 10.89 -0.93
CA PRO A 112 -13.37 10.82 -1.30
C PRO A 112 -12.75 9.44 -1.01
N ILE A 113 -11.88 8.98 -1.90
CA ILE A 113 -11.16 7.74 -1.76
C ILE A 113 -9.67 8.04 -1.84
N VAL A 114 -8.93 7.75 -0.76
CA VAL A 114 -7.48 7.78 -0.73
C VAL A 114 -6.96 6.38 -1.01
N PHE A 115 -6.44 6.19 -2.20
CA PHE A 115 -5.84 4.95 -2.65
C PHE A 115 -4.37 4.88 -2.20
N ALA A 116 -3.95 3.74 -1.67
CA ALA A 116 -2.57 3.46 -1.35
C ALA A 116 -2.22 2.03 -1.78
N SER A 117 -1.33 1.90 -2.76
CA SER A 117 -0.91 0.59 -3.29
C SER A 117 0.53 0.63 -3.79
N GLY A 118 1.29 -0.42 -3.44
CA GLY A 118 2.66 -0.57 -3.91
C GLY A 118 2.81 -1.06 -5.36
N SER A 119 1.75 -1.50 -6.03
CA SER A 119 1.88 -2.35 -7.22
C SER A 119 0.93 -2.11 -8.39
N SER A 120 0.01 -1.13 -8.31
CA SER A 120 -0.94 -0.89 -9.42
C SER A 120 -0.66 0.42 -10.14
N ASP A 121 -1.04 0.47 -11.42
CA ASP A 121 -1.15 1.71 -12.18
C ASP A 121 -2.62 2.18 -12.16
N PRO A 122 -2.95 3.25 -11.40
CA PRO A 122 -4.33 3.70 -11.26
C PRO A 122 -4.90 4.33 -12.54
N VAL A 123 -4.06 4.76 -13.49
CA VAL A 123 -4.51 5.27 -14.80
C VAL A 123 -4.88 4.09 -15.70
N THR A 124 -3.97 3.14 -15.84
CA THR A 124 -4.16 1.93 -16.63
C THR A 124 -5.37 1.12 -16.12
N ASP A 125 -5.56 1.04 -14.79
CA ASP A 125 -6.69 0.34 -14.17
C ASP A 125 -8.00 1.15 -14.20
N GLY A 126 -7.99 2.38 -14.74
CA GLY A 126 -9.18 3.22 -14.87
C GLY A 126 -9.70 3.78 -13.53
N LEU A 127 -8.87 3.81 -12.51
CA LEU A 127 -9.20 4.45 -11.23
C LEU A 127 -9.23 5.97 -11.37
N VAL A 128 -8.31 6.54 -12.13
CA VAL A 128 -8.16 7.98 -12.37
C VAL A 128 -7.87 8.27 -13.83
N THR A 129 -8.04 9.53 -14.26
CA THR A 129 -7.78 9.94 -15.64
C THR A 129 -6.31 10.21 -15.92
N SER A 130 -5.58 10.74 -14.93
CA SER A 130 -4.12 10.93 -14.96
C SER A 130 -3.57 11.03 -13.53
N LEU A 131 -2.27 10.85 -13.36
CA LEU A 131 -1.62 11.01 -12.05
C LEU A 131 -1.63 12.48 -11.59
N ALA A 132 -1.39 13.42 -12.51
CA ALA A 132 -1.34 14.85 -12.18
C ALA A 132 -2.72 15.44 -11.86
N ARG A 133 -3.78 14.95 -12.52
CA ARG A 133 -5.17 15.39 -12.33
C ARG A 133 -6.09 14.17 -12.32
N PRO A 134 -6.36 13.58 -11.16
CA PRO A 134 -7.17 12.38 -11.04
C PRO A 134 -8.60 12.50 -11.61
N GLY A 135 -9.22 13.67 -11.47
CA GLY A 135 -10.46 14.03 -12.16
C GLY A 135 -11.74 13.45 -11.58
N GLY A 136 -11.68 12.78 -10.45
CA GLY A 136 -12.84 12.14 -9.80
C GLY A 136 -12.75 12.18 -8.28
N ASN A 137 -13.35 11.20 -7.61
CA ASN A 137 -13.31 11.07 -6.15
C ASN A 137 -12.14 10.22 -5.62
N VAL A 138 -11.22 9.77 -6.48
CA VAL A 138 -10.05 8.94 -6.12
C VAL A 138 -8.78 9.75 -6.26
N THR A 139 -7.93 9.71 -5.25
CA THR A 139 -6.56 10.24 -5.23
C THR A 139 -5.68 9.37 -4.32
N GLY A 140 -4.41 9.69 -4.13
CA GLY A 140 -3.55 9.00 -3.17
C GLY A 140 -2.13 8.70 -3.67
N LEU A 141 -1.65 7.48 -3.39
CA LEU A 141 -0.28 7.08 -3.67
C LEU A 141 -0.24 5.72 -4.38
N THR A 142 0.64 5.61 -5.38
CA THR A 142 0.86 4.35 -6.10
C THR A 142 2.35 4.02 -6.17
N GLY A 143 2.68 2.72 -6.20
CA GLY A 143 4.02 2.25 -6.55
C GLY A 143 4.23 2.22 -8.07
N LEU A 144 5.43 1.90 -8.50
CA LEU A 144 5.77 1.65 -9.91
C LEU A 144 5.43 0.20 -10.26
N GLY A 145 4.15 -0.11 -10.50
CA GLY A 145 3.67 -1.47 -10.73
C GLY A 145 4.45 -2.28 -11.77
N PRO A 146 4.22 -2.09 -13.09
CA PRO A 146 4.81 -2.97 -14.11
C PRO A 146 6.34 -2.94 -14.19
N GLY A 147 6.97 -1.77 -13.99
CA GLY A 147 8.43 -1.62 -14.09
C GLY A 147 9.22 -2.26 -12.95
N LEU A 148 8.58 -2.53 -11.82
CA LEU A 148 9.25 -3.08 -10.64
C LEU A 148 9.72 -4.52 -10.85
N VAL A 149 8.94 -5.34 -11.56
CA VAL A 149 9.26 -6.76 -11.80
C VAL A 149 10.58 -6.92 -12.55
N GLY A 150 10.83 -6.07 -13.57
CA GLY A 150 12.09 -6.05 -14.29
C GLY A 150 13.29 -5.74 -13.39
N LYS A 151 13.13 -4.81 -12.45
CA LYS A 151 14.17 -4.50 -11.46
C LYS A 151 14.38 -5.63 -10.45
N CYS A 152 13.32 -6.28 -10.01
CA CYS A 152 13.44 -7.47 -9.16
C CYS A 152 14.24 -8.58 -9.87
N LEU A 153 13.96 -8.85 -11.15
CA LEU A 153 14.71 -9.82 -11.95
C LEU A 153 16.19 -9.42 -12.10
N GLU A 154 16.47 -8.14 -12.33
CA GLU A 154 17.84 -7.62 -12.41
C GLU A 154 18.61 -7.85 -11.11
N GLN A 155 18.02 -7.53 -9.95
CA GLN A 155 18.65 -7.75 -8.65
C GLN A 155 18.86 -9.26 -8.38
N LEU A 156 17.88 -10.09 -8.73
CA LEU A 156 17.94 -11.53 -8.54
C LEU A 156 19.05 -12.17 -9.38
N THR A 157 19.19 -11.80 -10.66
CA THR A 157 20.24 -12.35 -11.52
C THR A 157 21.64 -11.93 -11.09
N GLN A 158 21.78 -10.76 -10.45
CA GLN A 158 23.03 -10.34 -9.83
C GLN A 158 23.34 -11.12 -8.55
N ALA A 159 22.32 -11.41 -7.73
CA ALA A 159 22.47 -12.17 -6.49
C ALA A 159 22.76 -13.66 -6.73
N VAL A 160 22.32 -14.21 -7.89
CA VAL A 160 22.46 -15.62 -8.28
C VAL A 160 23.20 -15.70 -9.62
N PRO A 161 24.53 -15.54 -9.63
CA PRO A 161 25.31 -15.55 -10.88
C PRO A 161 25.15 -16.89 -11.63
N GLY A 162 24.94 -16.81 -12.96
CA GLY A 162 24.79 -17.98 -13.82
C GLY A 162 23.39 -18.59 -13.80
N VAL A 163 22.41 -17.97 -13.14
CA VAL A 163 21.02 -18.41 -13.24
C VAL A 163 20.54 -18.25 -14.70
N THR A 164 19.99 -19.33 -15.26
CA THR A 164 19.49 -19.37 -16.65
C THR A 164 17.97 -19.54 -16.71
N ARG A 165 17.36 -19.97 -15.60
CA ARG A 165 15.93 -20.19 -15.50
C ARG A 165 15.38 -19.57 -14.21
N VAL A 166 14.39 -18.71 -14.38
CA VAL A 166 13.67 -18.05 -13.29
C VAL A 166 12.19 -18.32 -13.46
N ASP A 167 11.53 -18.70 -12.38
CA ASP A 167 10.08 -18.77 -12.36
C ASP A 167 9.50 -17.50 -11.67
N ALA A 168 8.38 -17.03 -12.18
CA ALA A 168 7.63 -15.90 -11.63
C ALA A 168 6.32 -16.43 -11.02
N LEU A 169 6.24 -16.44 -9.69
CA LEU A 169 5.00 -16.78 -9.01
C LEU A 169 4.05 -15.59 -9.09
N TRP A 170 2.84 -15.79 -9.60
CA TRP A 170 1.87 -14.72 -9.77
C TRP A 170 0.45 -15.18 -9.44
N GLN A 171 -0.40 -14.23 -9.08
CA GLN A 171 -1.82 -14.44 -8.81
C GLN A 171 -2.65 -13.69 -9.85
N PRO A 172 -3.50 -14.40 -10.65
CA PRO A 172 -4.46 -13.77 -11.55
C PRO A 172 -5.42 -12.85 -10.78
N GLY A 173 -5.61 -11.63 -11.29
CA GLY A 173 -6.51 -10.66 -10.68
C GLY A 173 -6.00 -9.97 -9.41
N ALA A 174 -4.72 -10.14 -9.06
CA ALA A 174 -4.11 -9.44 -7.91
C ALA A 174 -4.07 -7.93 -8.07
N VAL A 175 -3.99 -7.46 -9.30
CA VAL A 175 -4.03 -6.05 -9.72
C VAL A 175 -5.09 -5.88 -10.80
N GLY A 176 -5.27 -4.66 -11.32
CA GLY A 176 -6.17 -4.45 -12.46
C GLY A 176 -5.70 -5.21 -13.71
N LYS A 177 -6.64 -5.67 -14.54
CA LYS A 177 -6.35 -6.54 -15.70
C LYS A 177 -5.27 -5.97 -16.62
N ARG A 178 -5.34 -4.68 -16.94
CA ARG A 178 -4.37 -4.03 -17.83
C ARG A 178 -2.99 -3.91 -17.18
N THR A 179 -2.94 -3.52 -15.91
CA THR A 179 -1.68 -3.49 -15.12
C THR A 179 -1.06 -4.89 -15.08
N GLU A 180 -1.87 -5.94 -14.92
CA GLU A 180 -1.41 -7.32 -14.94
C GLU A 180 -0.77 -7.70 -16.28
N GLU A 181 -1.46 -7.43 -17.41
CA GLU A 181 -0.96 -7.68 -18.74
C GLU A 181 0.37 -6.95 -19.01
N GLU A 182 0.47 -5.68 -18.63
CA GLU A 182 1.71 -4.89 -18.75
C GLU A 182 2.83 -5.43 -17.87
N MET A 183 2.52 -5.85 -16.64
CA MET A 183 3.48 -6.41 -15.69
C MET A 183 4.06 -7.74 -16.21
N LEU A 184 3.23 -8.65 -16.69
CA LEU A 184 3.67 -9.92 -17.24
C LEU A 184 4.53 -9.71 -18.50
N LYS A 185 4.08 -8.85 -19.41
CA LYS A 185 4.83 -8.48 -20.63
C LYS A 185 6.16 -7.80 -20.30
N GLY A 186 6.16 -6.89 -19.32
CA GLY A 186 7.37 -6.22 -18.84
C GLY A 186 8.38 -7.19 -18.24
N ALA A 187 7.90 -8.18 -17.49
CA ALA A 187 8.74 -9.25 -16.94
C ALA A 187 9.41 -10.09 -18.04
N GLU A 188 8.66 -10.45 -19.10
CA GLU A 188 9.22 -11.19 -20.26
C GLU A 188 10.27 -10.38 -21.00
N VAL A 189 10.04 -9.06 -21.20
CA VAL A 189 11.01 -8.18 -21.86
C VAL A 189 12.29 -8.09 -21.04
N ALA A 190 12.16 -7.90 -19.72
CA ALA A 190 13.31 -7.84 -18.82
C ALA A 190 14.08 -9.18 -18.79
N ALA A 191 13.39 -10.30 -18.71
CA ALA A 191 14.03 -11.62 -18.73
C ALA A 191 14.85 -11.87 -20.01
N ARG A 192 14.29 -11.50 -21.18
CA ARG A 192 15.04 -11.59 -22.46
C ARG A 192 16.28 -10.70 -22.46
N ALA A 193 16.17 -9.48 -21.95
CA ALA A 193 17.31 -8.55 -21.85
C ALA A 193 18.41 -9.06 -20.90
N LEU A 194 18.03 -9.79 -19.84
CA LEU A 194 18.94 -10.41 -18.87
C LEU A 194 19.46 -11.79 -19.30
N GLY A 195 19.01 -12.32 -20.44
CA GLY A 195 19.42 -13.62 -20.93
C GLY A 195 18.90 -14.81 -20.13
N VAL A 196 17.81 -14.64 -19.36
CA VAL A 196 17.20 -15.70 -18.57
C VAL A 196 15.88 -16.18 -19.18
N ARG A 197 15.58 -17.47 -19.04
CA ARG A 197 14.28 -18.04 -19.37
C ARG A 197 13.33 -17.79 -18.21
N LEU A 198 12.25 -17.05 -18.45
CA LEU A 198 11.19 -16.79 -17.48
C LEU A 198 10.00 -17.73 -17.75
N GLN A 199 9.47 -18.32 -16.70
CA GLN A 199 8.22 -19.07 -16.71
C GLN A 199 7.27 -18.52 -15.65
N PHE A 200 6.02 -18.29 -16.03
CA PHE A 200 5.00 -17.89 -15.06
C PHE A 200 4.37 -19.11 -14.40
N VAL A 201 4.30 -19.08 -13.08
CA VAL A 201 3.65 -20.11 -12.26
C VAL A 201 2.48 -19.48 -11.54
N GLU A 202 1.29 -19.96 -11.85
CA GLU A 202 0.04 -19.42 -11.33
C GLU A 202 -0.29 -20.01 -9.96
N ALA A 203 -0.72 -19.14 -9.01
CA ALA A 203 -1.33 -19.54 -7.75
C ALA A 203 -2.55 -18.66 -7.47
N ARG A 204 -3.75 -19.24 -7.53
CA ARG A 204 -5.02 -18.53 -7.31
C ARG A 204 -5.38 -18.41 -5.84
N GLY A 205 -4.87 -19.31 -5.02
CA GLY A 205 -5.09 -19.35 -3.58
C GLY A 205 -3.94 -20.03 -2.85
N PRO A 206 -3.91 -19.96 -1.51
CA PRO A 206 -2.86 -20.59 -0.71
C PRO A 206 -2.75 -22.10 -0.93
N ALA A 207 -3.84 -22.77 -1.30
CA ALA A 207 -3.85 -24.22 -1.60
C ALA A 207 -2.97 -24.60 -2.80
N ASP A 208 -2.67 -23.65 -3.70
CA ASP A 208 -1.85 -23.91 -4.88
C ASP A 208 -0.34 -23.90 -4.62
N PHE A 209 0.09 -23.35 -3.46
CA PHE A 209 1.52 -23.11 -3.21
C PHE A 209 2.36 -24.36 -3.20
N ASP A 210 1.94 -25.42 -2.51
CA ASP A 210 2.72 -26.66 -2.43
C ASP A 210 2.90 -27.30 -3.82
N ARG A 211 1.85 -27.28 -4.65
CA ARG A 211 1.92 -27.73 -6.04
C ARG A 211 2.87 -26.86 -6.86
N ALA A 212 2.75 -25.53 -6.77
CA ALA A 212 3.59 -24.59 -7.50
C ALA A 212 5.09 -24.80 -7.18
N PHE A 213 5.45 -24.91 -5.91
CA PHE A 213 6.84 -25.16 -5.50
C PHE A 213 7.33 -26.56 -5.87
N SER A 214 6.46 -27.60 -5.84
CA SER A 214 6.79 -28.93 -6.33
C SER A 214 7.09 -28.92 -7.84
N ASP A 215 6.28 -28.22 -8.63
CA ASP A 215 6.49 -28.09 -10.08
C ASP A 215 7.80 -27.34 -10.40
N MET A 216 8.10 -26.24 -9.69
CA MET A 216 9.37 -25.51 -9.80
C MET A 216 10.58 -26.42 -9.51
N THR A 217 10.49 -27.23 -8.46
CA THR A 217 11.55 -28.18 -8.10
C THR A 217 11.75 -29.25 -9.20
N ARG A 218 10.67 -29.81 -9.73
CA ARG A 218 10.70 -30.82 -10.76
C ARG A 218 11.39 -30.37 -12.05
N VAL A 219 11.22 -29.09 -12.40
CA VAL A 219 11.82 -28.51 -13.61
C VAL A 219 13.18 -27.82 -13.35
N HIS A 220 13.73 -27.97 -12.14
CA HIS A 220 15.03 -27.45 -11.74
C HIS A 220 15.11 -25.93 -11.92
N THR A 221 14.10 -25.19 -11.43
CA THR A 221 14.11 -23.73 -11.40
C THR A 221 15.31 -23.21 -10.61
N GLY A 222 16.07 -22.29 -11.19
CA GLY A 222 17.29 -21.76 -10.57
C GLY A 222 17.04 -20.62 -9.59
N ALA A 223 15.96 -19.85 -9.77
CA ALA A 223 15.57 -18.76 -8.88
C ALA A 223 14.08 -18.40 -9.07
N LEU A 224 13.52 -17.69 -8.10
CA LEU A 224 12.12 -17.28 -8.04
C LEU A 224 11.98 -15.76 -7.93
N THR A 225 11.10 -15.18 -8.73
CA THR A 225 10.56 -13.85 -8.45
C THR A 225 9.09 -13.97 -8.05
N VAL A 226 8.71 -13.33 -6.94
CA VAL A 226 7.32 -13.28 -6.49
C VAL A 226 6.70 -11.96 -6.93
N LEU A 227 5.65 -12.03 -7.74
CA LEU A 227 4.96 -10.84 -8.20
C LEU A 227 4.08 -10.24 -7.10
N PRO A 228 3.83 -8.92 -7.15
CA PRO A 228 3.00 -8.26 -6.14
C PRO A 228 1.58 -8.85 -6.09
N SER A 229 1.16 -9.22 -4.88
CA SER A 229 -0.19 -9.70 -4.58
C SER A 229 -0.48 -9.51 -3.10
N ALA A 230 -1.68 -9.04 -2.76
CA ALA A 230 -2.12 -8.95 -1.38
C ALA A 230 -2.22 -10.33 -0.71
N MET A 231 -2.61 -11.37 -1.46
CA MET A 231 -2.63 -12.74 -0.95
C MET A 231 -1.21 -13.24 -0.65
N PHE A 232 -0.24 -13.03 -1.55
CA PHE A 232 1.15 -13.42 -1.30
C PHE A 232 1.75 -12.66 -0.12
N PHE A 233 1.42 -11.39 0.02
CA PHE A 233 1.84 -10.60 1.17
C PHE A 233 1.27 -11.16 2.49
N ASN A 234 0.01 -11.56 2.50
CA ASN A 234 -0.63 -12.16 3.67
C ASN A 234 -0.01 -13.52 4.02
N GLU A 235 0.33 -14.31 3.02
CA GLU A 235 0.91 -15.66 3.13
C GLU A 235 2.45 -15.67 3.07
N ARG A 236 3.10 -14.52 3.24
CA ARG A 236 4.54 -14.36 3.03
C ARG A 236 5.42 -15.31 3.84
N ARG A 237 5.03 -15.63 5.08
CA ARG A 237 5.77 -16.60 5.91
C ARG A 237 5.78 -17.98 5.27
N ARG A 238 4.61 -18.44 4.81
CA ARG A 238 4.49 -19.73 4.14
C ARG A 238 5.26 -19.77 2.81
N LEU A 239 5.21 -18.70 2.01
CA LEU A 239 5.97 -18.62 0.76
C LEU A 239 7.49 -18.63 1.02
N VAL A 240 7.96 -17.90 2.01
CA VAL A 240 9.37 -17.87 2.41
C VAL A 240 9.81 -19.25 2.91
N ASP A 241 9.01 -19.92 3.74
CA ASP A 241 9.29 -21.28 4.23
C ASP A 241 9.36 -22.30 3.09
N LEU A 242 8.48 -22.21 2.09
CA LEU A 242 8.51 -23.08 0.90
C LEU A 242 9.76 -22.83 0.05
N ALA A 243 10.15 -21.57 -0.17
CA ALA A 243 11.37 -21.22 -0.87
C ALA A 243 12.63 -21.76 -0.13
N ALA A 244 12.65 -21.64 1.20
CA ALA A 244 13.74 -22.18 2.03
C ALA A 244 13.80 -23.73 1.95
N LYS A 245 12.66 -24.42 2.08
CA LYS A 245 12.58 -25.90 2.00
C LYS A 245 13.04 -26.43 0.64
N THR A 246 12.70 -25.73 -0.44
CA THR A 246 13.10 -26.10 -1.81
C THR A 246 14.47 -25.56 -2.19
N ARG A 247 15.15 -24.81 -1.28
CA ARG A 247 16.45 -24.14 -1.49
C ARG A 247 16.44 -23.23 -2.71
N LEU A 248 15.32 -22.57 -2.98
CA LEU A 248 15.10 -21.73 -4.14
C LEU A 248 15.40 -20.26 -3.78
N PRO A 249 16.48 -19.66 -4.33
CA PRO A 249 16.75 -18.24 -4.16
C PRO A 249 15.59 -17.42 -4.68
N ALA A 250 15.11 -16.45 -3.87
CA ALA A 250 13.91 -15.70 -4.24
C ALA A 250 14.07 -14.20 -4.00
N VAL A 251 13.52 -13.39 -4.93
CA VAL A 251 13.30 -11.95 -4.77
C VAL A 251 11.81 -11.67 -4.57
N TYR A 252 11.53 -10.76 -3.66
CA TYR A 252 10.18 -10.40 -3.23
C TYR A 252 9.88 -8.91 -3.46
N PRO A 253 8.60 -8.51 -3.57
CA PRO A 253 8.22 -7.13 -3.85
C PRO A 253 8.25 -6.20 -2.61
N GLY A 254 8.59 -6.69 -1.42
CA GLY A 254 8.59 -5.91 -0.19
C GLY A 254 9.46 -6.51 0.91
N ARG A 255 10.00 -5.64 1.76
CA ARG A 255 10.90 -5.95 2.88
C ARG A 255 10.32 -6.96 3.87
N GLU A 256 9.00 -6.99 4.01
CA GLU A 256 8.29 -7.85 4.95
C GLU A 256 8.50 -9.35 4.67
N PHE A 257 8.80 -9.71 3.44
CA PHE A 257 9.21 -11.06 3.08
C PHE A 257 10.62 -11.38 3.59
N VAL A 258 11.53 -10.40 3.54
CA VAL A 258 12.91 -10.58 4.02
C VAL A 258 12.93 -10.64 5.54
N GLU A 259 12.14 -9.84 6.23
CA GLU A 259 11.90 -9.89 7.67
C GLU A 259 11.31 -11.26 8.09
N ALA A 260 10.52 -11.90 7.22
CA ALA A 260 10.03 -13.27 7.42
C ALA A 260 11.08 -14.36 7.12
N GLY A 261 12.30 -14.00 6.70
CA GLY A 261 13.40 -14.92 6.38
C GLY A 261 13.71 -15.09 4.89
N GLY A 262 13.04 -14.33 4.00
CA GLY A 262 13.32 -14.32 2.56
C GLY A 262 14.73 -13.83 2.22
N LEU A 263 15.23 -14.20 1.03
CA LEU A 263 16.59 -13.86 0.59
C LEU A 263 16.78 -12.37 0.34
N MET A 264 15.92 -11.79 -0.48
CA MET A 264 16.03 -10.38 -0.85
C MET A 264 14.69 -9.81 -1.30
N ALA A 265 14.54 -8.50 -1.14
CA ALA A 265 13.39 -7.76 -1.65
C ALA A 265 13.82 -6.48 -2.34
N TYR A 266 13.05 -6.08 -3.35
CA TYR A 266 13.17 -4.77 -3.96
C TYR A 266 11.77 -4.19 -4.19
N GLY A 267 11.46 -3.08 -3.53
CA GLY A 267 10.12 -2.48 -3.60
C GLY A 267 9.98 -1.19 -2.79
N PRO A 268 8.81 -0.54 -2.87
CA PRO A 268 8.53 0.63 -2.05
C PRO A 268 8.37 0.25 -0.58
N ASN A 269 8.69 1.17 0.32
CA ASN A 269 8.39 1.03 1.74
C ASN A 269 6.89 1.25 1.97
N LEU A 270 6.17 0.17 2.29
CA LEU A 270 4.72 0.24 2.51
C LEU A 270 4.35 1.06 3.73
N ALA A 271 5.14 1.01 4.80
CA ALA A 271 4.86 1.81 5.99
C ALA A 271 4.95 3.31 5.69
N ASP A 272 5.98 3.75 4.95
CA ASP A 272 6.09 5.15 4.50
C ASP A 272 4.92 5.56 3.60
N LEU A 273 4.54 4.70 2.66
CA LEU A 273 3.43 4.94 1.75
C LEU A 273 2.11 5.16 2.52
N PHE A 274 1.82 4.32 3.51
CA PHE A 274 0.60 4.47 4.30
C PHE A 274 0.68 5.62 5.32
N ARG A 275 1.85 5.91 5.90
CA ARG A 275 2.05 7.12 6.71
C ARG A 275 1.77 8.38 5.90
N ARG A 276 2.23 8.44 4.65
CA ARG A 276 1.96 9.56 3.73
C ARG A 276 0.50 9.61 3.28
N ALA A 277 -0.21 8.49 3.20
CA ALA A 277 -1.64 8.49 2.89
C ALA A 277 -2.45 9.33 3.90
N ALA A 278 -2.00 9.43 5.16
CA ALA A 278 -2.61 10.30 6.15
C ALA A 278 -2.60 11.78 5.75
N THR A 279 -1.58 12.25 5.01
CA THR A 279 -1.52 13.65 4.52
C THR A 279 -2.59 13.94 3.48
N TYR A 280 -2.97 12.95 2.68
CA TYR A 280 -4.09 13.06 1.73
C TYR A 280 -5.41 13.13 2.45
N VAL A 281 -5.59 12.29 3.47
CA VAL A 281 -6.77 12.34 4.34
C VAL A 281 -6.89 13.71 5.01
N ASP A 282 -5.82 14.23 5.58
CA ASP A 282 -5.78 15.56 6.21
C ASP A 282 -6.19 16.67 5.22
N LYS A 283 -5.60 16.69 4.02
CA LYS A 283 -5.95 17.66 2.97
C LYS A 283 -7.44 17.60 2.62
N ILE A 284 -8.00 16.40 2.49
CA ILE A 284 -9.41 16.17 2.15
C ILE A 284 -10.31 16.63 3.30
N LEU A 285 -10.00 16.28 4.54
CA LEU A 285 -10.76 16.72 5.72
C LEU A 285 -10.73 18.24 5.90
N LYS A 286 -9.69 18.92 5.41
CA LYS A 286 -9.56 20.38 5.33
C LYS A 286 -10.20 21.00 4.09
N GLY A 287 -10.90 20.20 3.26
CA GLY A 287 -11.71 20.69 2.13
C GLY A 287 -11.04 20.60 0.75
N ALA A 288 -9.85 20.00 0.63
CA ALA A 288 -9.26 19.77 -0.67
C ALA A 288 -10.07 18.70 -1.45
N LYS A 289 -10.23 18.92 -2.75
CA LYS A 289 -10.95 17.98 -3.62
C LYS A 289 -10.01 16.87 -4.11
N PRO A 290 -10.39 15.60 -4.04
CA PRO A 290 -9.56 14.50 -4.58
C PRO A 290 -9.16 14.70 -6.04
N ALA A 291 -10.06 15.27 -6.85
CA ALA A 291 -9.82 15.56 -8.27
C ALA A 291 -8.61 16.47 -8.53
N ASP A 292 -8.27 17.33 -7.56
CA ASP A 292 -7.20 18.33 -7.67
C ASP A 292 -5.91 17.89 -6.94
N LEU A 293 -5.94 16.77 -6.23
CA LEU A 293 -4.79 16.22 -5.52
C LEU A 293 -4.06 15.20 -6.41
N PRO A 294 -2.84 15.48 -6.88
CA PRO A 294 -2.08 14.55 -7.71
C PRO A 294 -1.85 13.21 -7.00
N ILE A 295 -1.83 12.13 -7.76
CA ILE A 295 -1.37 10.84 -7.26
C ILE A 295 0.16 10.84 -7.22
N GLU A 296 0.71 10.58 -6.06
CA GLU A 296 2.16 10.52 -5.88
C GLU A 296 2.68 9.11 -6.14
N GLN A 297 3.87 9.05 -6.75
CA GLN A 297 4.67 7.84 -6.91
C GLN A 297 5.82 7.85 -5.89
N PRO A 298 6.29 6.68 -5.41
CA PRO A 298 7.45 6.63 -4.54
C PRO A 298 8.68 7.09 -5.32
N THR A 299 9.49 7.91 -4.68
CA THR A 299 10.79 8.36 -5.20
C THR A 299 11.92 7.45 -4.73
N LYS A 300 11.66 6.62 -3.72
CA LYS A 300 12.62 5.71 -3.10
C LYS A 300 12.08 4.28 -3.10
N PHE A 301 12.93 3.37 -3.59
CA PHE A 301 12.74 1.92 -3.48
C PHE A 301 13.83 1.36 -2.59
N GLU A 302 13.50 0.37 -1.80
CA GLU A 302 14.43 -0.27 -0.87
C GLU A 302 14.90 -1.61 -1.42
N LEU A 303 16.21 -1.80 -1.45
CA LEU A 303 16.85 -3.10 -1.63
C LEU A 303 17.23 -3.64 -0.27
N VAL A 304 16.59 -4.72 0.16
CA VAL A 304 16.88 -5.41 1.43
C VAL A 304 17.43 -6.78 1.12
N VAL A 305 18.54 -7.16 1.77
CA VAL A 305 19.22 -8.45 1.56
C VAL A 305 19.44 -9.15 2.90
N ASN A 306 19.11 -10.46 2.96
CA ASN A 306 19.33 -11.30 4.13
C ASN A 306 20.54 -12.21 3.91
N LEU A 307 21.66 -11.89 4.53
CA LEU A 307 22.90 -12.68 4.43
C LEU A 307 22.81 -14.04 5.13
N LYS A 308 22.02 -14.16 6.18
CA LYS A 308 21.77 -15.44 6.85
C LYS A 308 21.10 -16.43 5.89
N THR A 309 20.10 -15.97 5.16
CA THR A 309 19.41 -16.78 4.14
C THR A 309 20.31 -17.04 2.94
N ALA A 310 21.09 -16.06 2.49
CA ALA A 310 22.08 -16.26 1.43
C ALA A 310 23.07 -17.38 1.80
N LYS A 311 23.63 -17.32 3.02
CA LYS A 311 24.53 -18.36 3.54
C LYS A 311 23.88 -19.75 3.59
N ALA A 312 22.61 -19.83 4.04
CA ALA A 312 21.86 -21.09 4.08
C ALA A 312 21.63 -21.70 2.68
N LEU A 313 21.49 -20.82 1.65
CA LEU A 313 21.38 -21.23 0.25
C LEU A 313 22.73 -21.52 -0.42
N GLY A 314 23.87 -21.27 0.26
CA GLY A 314 25.21 -21.41 -0.30
C GLY A 314 25.57 -20.28 -1.28
N LEU A 315 24.92 -19.13 -1.18
CA LEU A 315 25.16 -17.98 -2.03
C LEU A 315 26.14 -16.99 -1.40
N THR A 316 27.02 -16.45 -2.24
CA THR A 316 27.83 -15.30 -1.90
C THR A 316 27.30 -14.07 -2.64
N ILE A 317 26.68 -13.16 -1.91
CA ILE A 317 26.11 -11.95 -2.49
C ILE A 317 27.25 -11.02 -2.93
N PRO A 318 27.27 -10.55 -4.19
CA PRO A 318 28.33 -9.67 -4.68
C PRO A 318 28.44 -8.37 -3.89
N PRO A 319 29.67 -7.86 -3.60
CA PRO A 319 29.86 -6.60 -2.91
C PRO A 319 29.19 -5.40 -3.59
N SER A 320 29.10 -5.42 -4.92
CA SER A 320 28.42 -4.38 -5.71
C SER A 320 26.91 -4.35 -5.45
N LEU A 321 26.28 -5.48 -5.11
CA LEU A 321 24.88 -5.55 -4.73
C LEU A 321 24.69 -5.11 -3.28
N LEU A 322 25.56 -5.57 -2.36
CA LEU A 322 25.54 -5.15 -0.96
C LEU A 322 25.75 -3.66 -0.77
N GLY A 323 26.64 -3.04 -1.57
CA GLY A 323 26.90 -1.60 -1.53
C GLY A 323 25.72 -0.73 -1.98
N ARG A 324 24.71 -1.34 -2.64
CA ARG A 324 23.46 -0.67 -3.06
C ARG A 324 22.27 -1.03 -2.18
N ALA A 325 22.45 -2.00 -1.27
CA ALA A 325 21.38 -2.38 -0.35
C ALA A 325 21.13 -1.25 0.66
N ASP A 326 19.87 -0.89 0.85
CA ASP A 326 19.43 0.05 1.89
C ASP A 326 19.50 -0.60 3.27
N GLU A 327 19.36 -1.93 3.33
CA GLU A 327 19.47 -2.71 4.55
C GLU A 327 20.02 -4.11 4.26
N VAL A 328 20.91 -4.57 5.15
CA VAL A 328 21.50 -5.91 5.14
C VAL A 328 21.23 -6.59 6.48
N ILE A 329 20.38 -7.62 6.47
CA ILE A 329 20.07 -8.45 7.65
C ILE A 329 21.16 -9.51 7.79
N GLN A 330 21.80 -9.58 8.97
CA GLN A 330 22.90 -10.50 9.28
C GLN A 330 22.43 -11.68 10.14
#